data_f446ba429a8774f58c58a4105ed4cda1
#
_entry.id   f446ba429a8774f58c58a4105ed4cda1
#
_cell.length_a   1.000
_cell.length_b   1.000
_cell.length_c   1.000
_cell.angle_alpha   90.00
_cell.angle_beta   90.00
_cell.angle_gamma   90.00
#
_symmetry.space_group_name_H-M   'P 1'
#
loop_
_entity.id
_entity.type
_entity.pdbx_description
1 polymer ?
#
loop_
_entity_poly.entity_id
_entity_poly.type
_entity_poly.pdbx_seq_one_letter_code
_entity_poly.pdbx_strand_id
1 'polypeptide(L)'
;HLGARGGFWRRALPVPGRLEDAFMLLLHNDEAVQQGGTMVSRHLPVDSGAASTVYAANALVDIEVEGLVRRFGDFTAVDHTSFQVYRGEVFGLLGPNGAGKTTTFRMLCGLLPATAGRLMVAGVDLRETRREGRRNLGYVAQKFSLYGNLSVRENLRFYGGVYGLYGQALRTRMAAVMAEFQLTDRADVLAEALPGGYKQRLSMAAALIHEPQILFLDEPTSGIDPLARRRFWQQITDLSLRGTTIIITTHFMEEAEYCDRFMIQDHGQLLVLGSPQSVREQMSMPREDMNEIFLAIVENHRAQEG
;
A
#
# COMPACT_ATOMS: atom_id res chain seq x y z
N HIS A 1 36.50 16.37 0.18
CA HIS A 1 35.83 15.39 -0.72
C HIS A 1 34.29 15.43 -0.66
N LEU A 2 33.72 16.64 -0.50
CA LEU A 2 32.26 16.88 -0.52
C LEU A 2 31.73 17.44 -1.84
N GLY A 3 32.62 17.63 -2.85
CA GLY A 3 32.27 18.31 -4.10
C GLY A 3 31.49 17.47 -5.15
N ALA A 4 31.51 16.14 -5.07
CA ALA A 4 30.90 15.27 -6.10
C ALA A 4 29.43 14.88 -5.81
N ARG A 5 28.91 15.17 -4.61
CA ARG A 5 27.54 14.81 -4.21
C ARG A 5 26.48 15.86 -4.60
N GLY A 6 26.90 17.11 -4.85
CA GLY A 6 25.97 18.21 -5.13
C GLY A 6 25.33 18.19 -6.53
N GLY A 7 25.92 17.52 -7.49
CA GLY A 7 25.42 17.54 -8.87
C GLY A 7 24.22 16.62 -9.14
N PHE A 8 24.13 15.49 -8.42
CA PHE A 8 23.04 14.50 -8.57
C PHE A 8 21.73 15.04 -8.02
N TRP A 9 21.78 15.65 -6.84
CA TRP A 9 20.59 16.17 -6.15
C TRP A 9 19.94 17.36 -6.86
N ARG A 10 20.70 18.14 -7.62
CA ARG A 10 20.16 19.28 -8.38
C ARG A 10 19.22 18.89 -9.52
N ARG A 11 19.29 17.64 -10.03
CA ARG A 11 18.41 17.13 -11.09
C ARG A 11 17.11 16.55 -10.55
N ALA A 12 17.07 16.18 -9.28
CA ALA A 12 15.96 15.54 -8.61
C ALA A 12 15.25 16.50 -7.63
N LEU A 13 14.97 17.73 -8.05
CA LEU A 13 14.16 18.65 -7.26
C LEU A 13 12.70 18.15 -7.26
N PRO A 14 12.04 18.10 -6.09
CA PRO A 14 10.64 17.72 -5.98
C PRO A 14 9.79 18.60 -6.90
N VAL A 15 8.92 17.97 -7.69
CA VAL A 15 7.87 18.69 -8.42
C VAL A 15 6.71 18.87 -7.43
N PRO A 16 6.35 20.10 -7.05
CA PRO A 16 5.30 20.33 -6.07
C PRO A 16 3.99 19.65 -6.47
N GLY A 17 3.41 18.89 -5.55
CA GLY A 17 2.07 18.31 -5.68
C GLY A 17 1.99 16.82 -6.00
N ARG A 18 3.08 16.08 -6.06
CA ARG A 18 3.06 14.62 -6.19
C ARG A 18 2.98 13.94 -4.82
N LEU A 19 2.19 12.88 -4.74
CA LEU A 19 1.97 12.14 -3.49
C LEU A 19 3.24 11.46 -2.97
N GLU A 20 4.07 10.94 -3.88
CA GLU A 20 5.37 10.36 -3.52
C GLU A 20 6.38 11.41 -3.07
N ASP A 21 6.37 12.60 -3.67
CA ASP A 21 7.20 13.70 -3.19
C ASP A 21 6.80 14.08 -1.76
N ALA A 22 5.47 14.07 -1.45
CA ALA A 22 4.99 14.25 -0.09
C ALA A 22 5.44 13.11 0.84
N PHE A 23 5.35 11.86 0.40
CA PHE A 23 5.84 10.69 1.13
C PHE A 23 7.35 10.79 1.37
N MET A 24 8.12 11.19 0.34
CA MET A 24 9.56 11.33 0.39
C MET A 24 10.02 12.53 1.24
N LEU A 25 9.33 13.67 1.15
CA LEU A 25 9.58 14.84 2.01
C LEU A 25 9.29 14.53 3.47
N LEU A 26 8.25 13.75 3.74
CA LEU A 26 7.91 13.29 5.09
C LEU A 26 8.94 12.30 5.66
N LEU A 27 9.68 11.58 4.83
CA LEU A 27 10.82 10.75 5.24
C LEU A 27 12.07 11.61 5.59
N HIS A 28 12.23 12.78 4.94
CA HIS A 28 13.44 13.63 5.07
C HIS A 28 13.33 14.74 6.12
N ASN A 29 12.16 15.34 6.31
CA ASN A 29 12.02 16.55 7.14
C ASN A 29 12.16 16.34 8.66
N ASP A 30 12.30 15.11 9.14
CA ASP A 30 12.37 14.84 10.58
C ASP A 30 13.80 14.64 11.12
N GLU A 31 14.86 14.97 10.39
CA GLU A 31 16.23 14.86 10.92
C GLU A 31 16.55 15.87 12.03
N ALA A 32 15.65 16.82 12.31
CA ALA A 32 15.90 17.93 13.22
C ALA A 32 15.43 17.72 14.67
N VAL A 33 14.72 16.63 15.00
CA VAL A 33 14.25 16.40 16.39
C VAL A 33 14.61 14.98 16.83
N GLN A 34 15.74 14.86 17.51
CA GLN A 34 16.07 13.68 18.33
C GLN A 34 15.95 14.02 19.81
N GLN A 35 15.29 13.18 20.56
CA GLN A 35 15.67 12.51 21.82
C GLN A 35 14.47 12.31 22.75
N GLY A 36 14.34 11.07 23.25
CA GLY A 36 13.57 10.73 24.45
C GLY A 36 12.57 9.61 24.29
N GLY A 37 12.90 8.40 24.43
CA GLY A 37 12.86 7.43 25.54
C GLY A 37 11.49 6.78 25.81
N THR A 38 11.38 5.47 25.46
CA THR A 38 10.89 4.30 26.24
C THR A 38 9.49 4.30 26.86
N MET A 39 8.66 3.34 26.50
CA MET A 39 8.20 2.20 27.31
C MET A 39 6.94 1.53 26.73
N VAL A 40 6.99 0.24 26.84
CA VAL A 40 6.02 -0.80 26.43
C VAL A 40 4.79 -0.80 27.32
N SER A 41 3.60 -0.98 26.77
CA SER A 41 2.48 -1.58 27.50
C SER A 41 1.67 -2.53 26.62
N ARG A 42 1.58 -3.78 27.08
CA ARG A 42 0.75 -4.84 26.53
C ARG A 42 -0.69 -4.65 27.00
N HIS A 43 -1.67 -4.78 26.08
CA HIS A 43 -3.01 -5.21 26.46
C HIS A 43 -3.61 -6.13 25.40
N LEU A 44 -4.29 -7.17 25.87
CA LEU A 44 -4.84 -8.32 25.14
C LEU A 44 -6.21 -8.01 24.51
N PRO A 45 -6.71 -8.88 23.61
CA PRO A 45 -7.73 -8.52 22.62
C PRO A 45 -9.17 -8.69 23.10
N VAL A 46 -10.06 -7.93 22.49
CA VAL A 46 -11.51 -8.15 22.54
C VAL A 46 -11.94 -8.86 21.26
N ASP A 47 -12.52 -10.03 21.48
CA ASP A 47 -13.04 -10.96 20.50
C ASP A 47 -14.30 -10.40 19.84
N SER A 48 -14.32 -10.23 18.52
CA SER A 48 -15.54 -10.07 17.72
C SER A 48 -15.54 -11.16 16.65
N GLY A 49 -16.41 -12.13 16.85
CA GLY A 49 -16.41 -13.42 16.18
C GLY A 49 -16.64 -13.39 14.68
N ALA A 50 -16.20 -14.50 14.08
CA ALA A 50 -16.55 -15.08 12.79
C ALA A 50 -15.94 -14.48 11.52
N ALA A 51 -14.58 -14.41 11.43
CA ALA A 51 -13.88 -14.41 10.14
C ALA A 51 -12.41 -14.87 10.25
N SER A 52 -12.10 -15.79 11.16
CA SER A 52 -10.70 -16.15 11.47
C SER A 52 -10.44 -17.64 11.37
N THR A 53 -10.48 -18.22 10.17
CA THR A 53 -10.13 -19.65 9.97
C THR A 53 -8.90 -19.87 9.09
N VAL A 54 -8.30 -18.86 8.48
CA VAL A 54 -7.14 -19.02 7.60
C VAL A 54 -5.83 -18.66 8.32
N TYR A 55 -5.85 -17.68 9.24
CA TYR A 55 -4.66 -17.32 10.02
C TYR A 55 -4.71 -17.94 11.41
N ALA A 56 -3.67 -18.71 11.76
CA ALA A 56 -3.55 -19.34 13.07
C ALA A 56 -3.65 -18.29 14.20
N ALA A 57 -4.12 -18.69 15.38
CA ALA A 57 -4.30 -17.83 16.56
C ALA A 57 -3.03 -17.05 17.02
N ASN A 58 -1.88 -17.26 16.38
CA ASN A 58 -0.60 -16.60 16.62
C ASN A 58 -0.09 -15.80 15.40
N ALA A 59 -0.93 -15.51 14.41
CA ALA A 59 -0.52 -14.72 13.25
C ALA A 59 -0.14 -13.29 13.68
N LEU A 60 1.01 -12.81 13.24
CA LEU A 60 1.46 -11.44 13.53
C LEU A 60 0.60 -10.46 12.76
N VAL A 61 0.07 -9.45 13.47
CA VAL A 61 -0.70 -8.35 12.87
C VAL A 61 0.26 -7.25 12.43
N ASP A 62 0.24 -6.92 11.15
CA ASP A 62 1.04 -5.84 10.57
C ASP A 62 0.26 -4.52 10.48
N ILE A 63 -1.06 -4.58 10.35
CA ILE A 63 -1.93 -3.40 10.38
C ILE A 63 -3.13 -3.67 11.29
N GLU A 64 -3.37 -2.75 12.23
CA GLU A 64 -4.53 -2.78 13.12
C GLU A 64 -5.24 -1.43 13.05
N VAL A 65 -6.53 -1.48 12.76
CA VAL A 65 -7.40 -0.32 12.57
C VAL A 65 -8.61 -0.48 13.48
N GLU A 66 -8.83 0.50 14.36
CA GLU A 66 -9.95 0.51 15.31
C GLU A 66 -10.71 1.83 15.22
N GLY A 67 -11.98 1.77 14.82
CA GLY A 67 -12.88 2.91 14.76
C GLY A 67 -12.35 4.08 13.96
N LEU A 68 -11.68 3.82 12.83
CA LEU A 68 -11.00 4.83 12.03
C LEU A 68 -12.01 5.78 11.39
N VAL A 69 -11.83 7.09 11.63
CA VAL A 69 -12.66 8.15 11.06
C VAL A 69 -11.84 9.19 10.36
N ARG A 70 -12.32 9.64 9.19
CA ARG A 70 -11.79 10.80 8.51
C ARG A 70 -12.90 11.73 8.05
N ARG A 71 -12.84 12.99 8.53
CA ARG A 71 -13.76 14.08 8.15
C ARG A 71 -13.01 15.18 7.41
N PHE A 72 -13.70 15.79 6.43
CA PHE A 72 -13.28 16.99 5.72
C PHE A 72 -14.41 18.02 5.84
N GLY A 73 -14.30 18.93 6.81
CA GLY A 73 -15.43 19.77 7.21
C GLY A 73 -16.60 18.89 7.67
N ASP A 74 -17.76 19.07 7.06
CA ASP A 74 -18.98 18.32 7.37
C ASP A 74 -19.05 16.94 6.65
N PHE A 75 -18.17 16.70 5.69
CA PHE A 75 -18.13 15.45 4.92
C PHE A 75 -17.32 14.38 5.66
N THR A 76 -17.92 13.22 5.93
CA THR A 76 -17.25 12.05 6.49
C THR A 76 -16.85 11.10 5.36
N ALA A 77 -15.56 11.04 5.07
CA ALA A 77 -15.00 10.20 4.01
C ALA A 77 -14.69 8.77 4.43
N VAL A 78 -14.46 8.54 5.73
CA VAL A 78 -14.31 7.22 6.36
C VAL A 78 -15.01 7.28 7.70
N ASP A 79 -15.88 6.31 7.97
CA ASP A 79 -16.73 6.27 9.14
C ASP A 79 -16.53 4.98 9.93
N HIS A 80 -15.96 5.10 11.13
CA HIS A 80 -15.75 4.06 12.15
C HIS A 80 -15.27 2.70 11.61
N THR A 81 -14.37 2.70 10.60
CA THR A 81 -13.85 1.48 9.99
C THR A 81 -12.88 0.77 10.92
N SER A 82 -13.06 -0.56 11.11
CA SER A 82 -12.19 -1.41 11.94
C SER A 82 -11.83 -2.70 11.20
N PHE A 83 -10.54 -3.04 11.14
CA PHE A 83 -10.04 -4.29 10.56
C PHE A 83 -8.58 -4.53 10.96
N GLN A 84 -8.11 -5.75 10.70
CA GLN A 84 -6.72 -6.14 10.89
C GLN A 84 -6.17 -6.76 9.60
N VAL A 85 -4.87 -6.58 9.35
CA VAL A 85 -4.14 -7.25 8.26
C VAL A 85 -2.96 -8.00 8.86
N TYR A 86 -2.82 -9.25 8.47
CA TYR A 86 -1.80 -10.15 8.99
C TYR A 86 -0.53 -10.12 8.13
N ARG A 87 0.58 -10.50 8.72
CA ARG A 87 1.88 -10.56 8.04
C ARG A 87 1.85 -11.53 6.86
N GLY A 88 2.34 -11.07 5.71
CA GLY A 88 2.35 -11.83 4.48
C GLY A 88 0.99 -11.97 3.80
N GLU A 89 -0.04 -11.26 4.27
CA GLU A 89 -1.37 -11.24 3.67
C GLU A 89 -1.44 -10.34 2.45
N VAL A 90 -2.15 -10.76 1.43
CA VAL A 90 -2.62 -9.91 0.32
C VAL A 90 -4.02 -9.42 0.66
N PHE A 91 -4.14 -8.16 1.07
CA PHE A 91 -5.38 -7.56 1.53
C PHE A 91 -5.92 -6.52 0.55
N GLY A 92 -7.16 -6.73 0.08
CA GLY A 92 -7.84 -5.86 -0.87
C GLY A 92 -8.71 -4.78 -0.21
N LEU A 93 -8.58 -3.53 -0.66
CA LEU A 93 -9.53 -2.44 -0.39
C LEU A 93 -10.36 -2.21 -1.64
N LEU A 94 -11.57 -2.77 -1.69
CA LEU A 94 -12.45 -2.75 -2.84
C LEU A 94 -13.62 -1.76 -2.66
N GLY A 95 -14.22 -1.35 -3.75
CA GLY A 95 -15.40 -0.48 -3.75
C GLY A 95 -15.43 0.47 -4.95
N PRO A 96 -16.52 1.17 -5.17
CA PRO A 96 -16.67 2.11 -6.28
C PRO A 96 -15.82 3.38 -6.08
N ASN A 97 -15.73 4.20 -7.13
CA ASN A 97 -15.10 5.51 -7.01
C ASN A 97 -15.88 6.39 -6.03
N GLY A 98 -15.15 7.08 -5.15
CA GLY A 98 -15.75 7.90 -4.09
C GLY A 98 -16.11 7.14 -2.79
N ALA A 99 -15.94 5.82 -2.75
CA ALA A 99 -16.26 4.98 -1.58
C ALA A 99 -15.45 5.28 -0.31
N GLY A 100 -14.37 6.06 -0.40
CA GLY A 100 -13.46 6.32 0.73
C GLY A 100 -12.15 5.52 0.68
N LYS A 101 -11.99 4.55 -0.25
CA LYS A 101 -10.80 3.69 -0.37
C LYS A 101 -9.47 4.44 -0.35
N THR A 102 -9.32 5.42 -1.26
CA THR A 102 -8.09 6.23 -1.34
C THR A 102 -7.84 7.02 -0.05
N THR A 103 -8.89 7.44 0.64
CA THR A 103 -8.78 8.12 1.94
C THR A 103 -8.26 7.15 3.01
N THR A 104 -8.88 5.97 3.12
CA THR A 104 -8.42 4.89 4.02
C THR A 104 -6.98 4.51 3.71
N PHE A 105 -6.67 4.24 2.45
CA PHE A 105 -5.34 3.86 1.99
C PHE A 105 -4.27 4.92 2.35
N ARG A 106 -4.55 6.21 2.14
CA ARG A 106 -3.64 7.31 2.51
C ARG A 106 -3.44 7.42 4.02
N MET A 107 -4.45 7.11 4.81
CA MET A 107 -4.29 7.06 6.28
C MET A 107 -3.37 5.90 6.68
N LEU A 108 -3.54 4.71 6.09
CA LEU A 108 -2.68 3.55 6.32
C LEU A 108 -1.21 3.81 5.94
N CYS A 109 -0.96 4.58 4.88
CA CYS A 109 0.39 5.00 4.48
C CYS A 109 0.96 6.13 5.35
N GLY A 110 0.20 6.67 6.31
CA GLY A 110 0.60 7.85 7.09
C GLY A 110 0.66 9.15 6.31
N LEU A 111 0.07 9.19 5.10
CA LEU A 111 0.02 10.38 4.23
C LEU A 111 -1.11 11.33 4.62
N LEU A 112 -2.14 10.81 5.28
CA LEU A 112 -3.30 11.57 5.74
C LEU A 112 -3.54 11.26 7.22
N PRO A 113 -3.69 12.26 8.11
CA PRO A 113 -4.02 12.00 9.49
C PRO A 113 -5.46 11.51 9.63
N ALA A 114 -5.72 10.57 10.55
CA ALA A 114 -7.06 10.23 10.98
C ALA A 114 -7.67 11.37 11.82
N THR A 115 -8.99 11.55 11.75
CA THR A 115 -9.73 12.47 12.63
C THR A 115 -9.98 11.82 13.99
N ALA A 116 -10.31 10.53 14.01
CA ALA A 116 -10.50 9.71 15.21
C ALA A 116 -10.16 8.24 14.94
N GLY A 117 -10.16 7.43 15.97
CA GLY A 117 -9.82 6.01 15.92
C GLY A 117 -8.33 5.76 16.16
N ARG A 118 -7.93 4.48 16.15
CA ARG A 118 -6.55 4.02 16.32
C ARG A 118 -6.03 3.39 15.04
N LEU A 119 -4.77 3.62 14.73
CA LEU A 119 -4.13 3.10 13.52
C LEU A 119 -2.68 2.70 13.82
N MET A 120 -2.45 1.39 13.89
CA MET A 120 -1.14 0.79 14.05
C MET A 120 -0.68 0.19 12.72
N VAL A 121 0.53 0.50 12.28
CA VAL A 121 1.12 -0.04 11.05
C VAL A 121 2.58 -0.44 11.34
N ALA A 122 2.94 -1.67 11.04
CA ALA A 122 4.25 -2.25 11.35
C ALA A 122 4.66 -2.06 12.83
N GLY A 123 3.69 -2.17 13.75
CA GLY A 123 3.89 -2.00 15.19
C GLY A 123 4.03 -0.55 15.66
N VAL A 124 3.81 0.44 14.78
CA VAL A 124 3.94 1.87 15.08
C VAL A 124 2.59 2.57 14.99
N ASP A 125 2.24 3.36 16.01
CA ASP A 125 1.08 4.27 15.94
C ASP A 125 1.39 5.45 15.00
N LEU A 126 0.72 5.47 13.86
CA LEU A 126 0.91 6.52 12.85
C LEU A 126 0.40 7.90 13.29
N ARG A 127 -0.32 8.00 14.40
CA ARG A 127 -0.72 9.29 14.99
C ARG A 127 0.44 9.95 15.74
N GLU A 128 1.30 9.14 16.34
CA GLU A 128 2.41 9.60 17.18
C GLU A 128 3.72 9.65 16.41
N THR A 129 4.03 8.60 15.64
CA THR A 129 5.37 8.45 15.03
C THR A 129 5.28 8.02 13.56
N ARG A 130 4.88 8.95 12.69
CA ARG A 130 4.71 8.69 11.25
C ARG A 130 5.99 8.28 10.51
N ARG A 131 7.16 8.72 10.98
CA ARG A 131 8.44 8.50 10.30
C ARG A 131 8.92 7.05 10.40
N GLU A 132 8.92 6.48 11.61
CA GLU A 132 9.42 5.13 11.85
C GLU A 132 8.55 4.10 11.11
N GLY A 133 7.22 4.27 11.19
CA GLY A 133 6.30 3.42 10.43
C GLY A 133 6.61 3.41 8.94
N ARG A 134 6.88 4.58 8.33
CA ARG A 134 7.09 4.71 6.88
C ARG A 134 8.38 4.09 6.36
N ARG A 135 9.42 3.91 7.18
CA ARG A 135 10.66 3.27 6.77
C ARG A 135 10.47 1.81 6.33
N ASN A 136 9.45 1.16 6.89
CA ASN A 136 9.10 -0.23 6.60
C ASN A 136 8.03 -0.37 5.51
N LEU A 137 7.64 0.75 4.87
CA LEU A 137 6.57 0.78 3.86
C LEU A 137 7.14 1.02 2.47
N GLY A 138 6.69 0.23 1.50
CA GLY A 138 6.79 0.51 0.08
C GLY A 138 5.48 1.11 -0.43
N TYR A 139 5.53 2.02 -1.37
CA TYR A 139 4.35 2.66 -1.95
C TYR A 139 4.44 2.75 -3.47
N VAL A 140 3.40 2.33 -4.16
CA VAL A 140 3.24 2.46 -5.61
C VAL A 140 1.93 3.20 -5.87
N ALA A 141 2.02 4.37 -6.50
CA ALA A 141 0.85 5.17 -6.85
C ALA A 141 0.18 4.67 -8.12
N GLN A 142 -1.10 5.02 -8.27
CA GLN A 142 -1.89 4.75 -9.46
C GLN A 142 -1.25 5.33 -10.74
N LYS A 143 -0.75 6.58 -10.68
CA LYS A 143 -0.07 7.23 -11.79
C LYS A 143 1.43 7.12 -11.61
N PHE A 144 2.16 6.90 -12.73
CA PHE A 144 3.61 6.95 -12.69
C PHE A 144 4.10 8.31 -12.19
N SER A 145 4.87 8.30 -11.11
CA SER A 145 5.25 9.50 -10.37
C SER A 145 6.73 9.56 -10.02
N LEU A 146 7.52 8.59 -10.50
CA LEU A 146 8.97 8.65 -10.41
C LEU A 146 9.53 9.76 -11.33
N TYR A 147 10.81 10.10 -11.15
CA TYR A 147 11.46 11.18 -11.89
C TYR A 147 11.66 10.80 -13.37
N GLY A 148 10.84 11.37 -14.25
CA GLY A 148 10.84 11.09 -15.68
C GLY A 148 12.17 11.45 -16.36
N ASN A 149 12.81 12.52 -15.91
CA ASN A 149 14.10 13.03 -16.38
C ASN A 149 15.34 12.29 -15.83
N LEU A 150 15.13 11.29 -14.98
CA LEU A 150 16.16 10.37 -14.52
C LEU A 150 16.02 9.03 -15.23
N SER A 151 17.15 8.34 -15.45
CA SER A 151 17.17 6.97 -15.95
C SER A 151 16.62 5.98 -14.90
N VAL A 152 16.36 4.73 -15.32
CA VAL A 152 16.00 3.64 -14.41
C VAL A 152 17.01 3.54 -13.26
N ARG A 153 18.31 3.48 -13.59
CA ARG A 153 19.40 3.39 -12.62
C ARG A 153 19.45 4.57 -11.66
N GLU A 154 19.25 5.78 -12.17
CA GLU A 154 19.27 7.01 -11.36
C GLU A 154 18.06 7.08 -10.43
N ASN A 155 16.86 6.69 -10.87
CA ASN A 155 15.68 6.56 -10.02
C ASN A 155 15.95 5.58 -8.88
N LEU A 156 16.41 4.36 -9.18
CA LEU A 156 16.69 3.35 -8.15
C LEU A 156 17.78 3.80 -7.17
N ARG A 157 18.82 4.49 -7.66
CA ARG A 157 19.84 5.07 -6.80
C ARG A 157 19.27 6.15 -5.88
N PHE A 158 18.40 6.99 -6.40
CA PHE A 158 17.73 8.04 -5.63
C PHE A 158 16.90 7.43 -4.51
N TYR A 159 15.95 6.54 -4.85
CA TYR A 159 15.04 5.93 -3.86
C TYR A 159 15.80 5.06 -2.85
N GLY A 160 16.78 4.27 -3.28
CA GLY A 160 17.62 3.52 -2.36
C GLY A 160 18.37 4.43 -1.36
N GLY A 161 18.87 5.57 -1.84
CA GLY A 161 19.54 6.57 -0.99
C GLY A 161 18.61 7.19 0.04
N VAL A 162 17.34 7.45 -0.32
CA VAL A 162 16.31 7.97 0.59
C VAL A 162 16.03 7.00 1.74
N TYR A 163 15.99 5.71 1.44
CA TYR A 163 15.81 4.66 2.46
C TYR A 163 17.12 4.26 3.17
N GLY A 164 18.20 5.02 2.98
CA GLY A 164 19.45 4.84 3.71
C GLY A 164 20.37 3.75 3.14
N LEU A 165 20.17 3.30 1.90
CA LEU A 165 21.06 2.37 1.23
C LEU A 165 22.22 3.13 0.56
N TYR A 166 23.46 2.74 0.84
CA TYR A 166 24.65 3.35 0.29
C TYR A 166 25.72 2.33 -0.12
N GLY A 167 26.67 2.76 -0.90
CA GLY A 167 27.88 1.98 -1.22
C GLY A 167 27.57 0.64 -1.89
N GLN A 168 28.13 -0.44 -1.36
CA GLN A 168 27.96 -1.79 -1.90
C GLN A 168 26.54 -2.32 -1.70
N ALA A 169 25.90 -2.09 -0.55
CA ALA A 169 24.53 -2.51 -0.28
C ALA A 169 23.55 -1.95 -1.32
N LEU A 170 23.65 -0.66 -1.64
CA LEU A 170 22.84 -0.04 -2.68
C LEU A 170 23.09 -0.67 -4.06
N ARG A 171 24.36 -0.89 -4.43
CA ARG A 171 24.69 -1.52 -5.73
C ARG A 171 24.10 -2.92 -5.85
N THR A 172 24.25 -3.73 -4.80
CA THR A 172 23.68 -5.10 -4.75
C THR A 172 22.17 -5.09 -4.86
N ARG A 173 21.48 -4.23 -4.10
CA ARG A 173 20.02 -4.11 -4.16
C ARG A 173 19.51 -3.61 -5.51
N MET A 174 20.16 -2.61 -6.08
CA MET A 174 19.83 -2.11 -7.43
C MET A 174 19.95 -3.22 -8.49
N ALA A 175 21.04 -4.00 -8.46
CA ALA A 175 21.22 -5.11 -9.37
C ALA A 175 20.12 -6.18 -9.21
N ALA A 176 19.78 -6.53 -7.95
CA ALA A 176 18.74 -7.50 -7.65
C ALA A 176 17.36 -7.05 -8.17
N VAL A 177 16.90 -5.83 -7.82
CA VAL A 177 15.58 -5.35 -8.26
C VAL A 177 15.53 -5.11 -9.77
N MET A 178 16.62 -4.66 -10.40
CA MET A 178 16.68 -4.54 -11.87
C MET A 178 16.54 -5.90 -12.57
N ALA A 179 17.15 -6.94 -12.04
CA ALA A 179 17.03 -8.30 -12.57
C ALA A 179 15.60 -8.84 -12.34
N GLU A 180 15.08 -8.74 -11.12
CA GLU A 180 13.75 -9.22 -10.75
C GLU A 180 12.64 -8.58 -11.60
N PHE A 181 12.71 -7.26 -11.83
CA PHE A 181 11.73 -6.53 -12.62
C PHE A 181 12.09 -6.40 -14.12
N GLN A 182 13.11 -7.12 -14.60
CA GLN A 182 13.52 -7.14 -16.01
C GLN A 182 13.83 -5.73 -16.56
N LEU A 183 14.58 -4.94 -15.79
CA LEU A 183 14.96 -3.56 -16.11
C LEU A 183 16.43 -3.42 -16.50
N THR A 184 17.23 -4.51 -16.44
CA THR A 184 18.68 -4.49 -16.63
C THR A 184 19.07 -3.91 -17.99
N ASP A 185 18.42 -4.34 -19.07
CA ASP A 185 18.69 -3.88 -20.44
C ASP A 185 18.22 -2.44 -20.71
N ARG A 186 17.52 -1.84 -19.76
CA ARG A 186 16.99 -0.47 -19.83
C ARG A 186 17.52 0.43 -18.73
N ALA A 187 18.57 0.01 -18.05
CA ALA A 187 19.10 0.69 -16.87
C ALA A 187 19.41 2.17 -17.10
N ASP A 188 19.86 2.53 -18.29
CA ASP A 188 20.28 3.89 -18.64
C ASP A 188 19.23 4.64 -19.50
N VAL A 189 18.04 4.03 -19.73
CA VAL A 189 16.90 4.68 -20.40
C VAL A 189 16.20 5.63 -19.44
N LEU A 190 15.84 6.83 -19.92
CA LEU A 190 15.06 7.80 -19.14
C LEU A 190 13.68 7.22 -18.80
N ALA A 191 13.23 7.44 -17.57
CA ALA A 191 11.96 6.87 -17.09
C ALA A 191 10.75 7.37 -17.89
N GLU A 192 10.76 8.62 -18.35
CA GLU A 192 9.68 9.16 -19.19
C GLU A 192 9.58 8.47 -20.56
N ALA A 193 10.71 8.00 -21.12
CA ALA A 193 10.78 7.30 -22.40
C ALA A 193 10.39 5.81 -22.32
N LEU A 194 10.19 5.27 -21.10
CA LEU A 194 9.78 3.88 -20.91
C LEU A 194 8.32 3.66 -21.35
N PRO A 195 8.01 2.52 -22.01
CA PRO A 195 6.65 2.05 -22.18
C PRO A 195 5.93 1.87 -20.82
N GLY A 196 4.59 1.97 -20.81
CA GLY A 196 3.79 1.91 -19.57
C GLY A 196 4.09 0.71 -18.67
N GLY A 197 4.20 -0.50 -19.24
CA GLY A 197 4.55 -1.70 -18.47
C GLY A 197 5.94 -1.65 -17.82
N TYR A 198 6.92 -0.98 -18.44
CA TYR A 198 8.24 -0.76 -17.82
C TYR A 198 8.20 0.34 -16.74
N LYS A 199 7.36 1.35 -16.91
CA LYS A 199 7.12 2.37 -15.86
C LYS A 199 6.56 1.72 -14.60
N GLN A 200 5.60 0.82 -14.74
CA GLN A 200 5.04 0.07 -13.63
C GLN A 200 6.11 -0.80 -12.94
N ARG A 201 6.92 -1.55 -13.72
CA ARG A 201 8.03 -2.34 -13.18
C ARG A 201 9.03 -1.49 -12.42
N LEU A 202 9.37 -0.30 -12.94
CA LEU A 202 10.27 0.62 -12.27
C LEU A 202 9.66 1.15 -10.96
N SER A 203 8.35 1.45 -10.93
CA SER A 203 7.65 1.85 -9.71
C SER A 203 7.69 0.75 -8.65
N MET A 204 7.45 -0.51 -9.04
CA MET A 204 7.57 -1.67 -8.15
C MET A 204 9.00 -1.85 -7.64
N ALA A 205 10.00 -1.79 -8.53
CA ALA A 205 11.41 -1.91 -8.17
C ALA A 205 11.85 -0.82 -7.17
N ALA A 206 11.41 0.42 -7.38
CA ALA A 206 11.71 1.53 -6.48
C ALA A 206 11.05 1.37 -5.11
N ALA A 207 9.78 0.91 -5.06
CA ALA A 207 9.06 0.65 -3.83
C ALA A 207 9.63 -0.52 -3.01
N LEU A 208 10.29 -1.48 -3.68
CA LEU A 208 10.84 -2.69 -3.06
C LEU A 208 12.36 -2.64 -2.83
N ILE A 209 13.03 -1.54 -3.21
CA ILE A 209 14.51 -1.47 -3.14
C ILE A 209 15.05 -1.60 -1.72
N HIS A 210 14.30 -1.18 -0.72
CA HIS A 210 14.65 -1.21 0.71
C HIS A 210 14.06 -2.39 1.47
N GLU A 211 13.45 -3.37 0.76
CA GLU A 211 12.83 -4.57 1.34
C GLU A 211 11.76 -4.24 2.42
N PRO A 212 10.71 -3.50 2.04
CA PRO A 212 9.69 -3.10 3.01
C PRO A 212 8.94 -4.29 3.58
N GLN A 213 8.48 -4.18 4.83
CA GLN A 213 7.60 -5.16 5.46
C GLN A 213 6.20 -5.13 4.85
N ILE A 214 5.72 -3.93 4.50
CA ILE A 214 4.38 -3.73 3.94
C ILE A 214 4.49 -2.95 2.62
N LEU A 215 3.83 -3.45 1.59
CA LEU A 215 3.76 -2.83 0.27
C LEU A 215 2.35 -2.32 0.01
N PHE A 216 2.22 -1.03 -0.27
CA PHE A 216 0.98 -0.36 -0.62
C PHE A 216 0.90 -0.13 -2.12
N LEU A 217 -0.18 -0.57 -2.76
CA LEU A 217 -0.42 -0.51 -4.20
C LEU A 217 -1.75 0.19 -4.49
N ASP A 218 -1.69 1.38 -5.08
CA ASP A 218 -2.88 2.18 -5.38
C ASP A 218 -3.33 1.94 -6.82
N GLU A 219 -4.40 1.16 -7.02
CA GLU A 219 -4.97 0.77 -8.32
C GLU A 219 -3.92 0.33 -9.38
N PRO A 220 -3.00 -0.57 -9.04
CA PRO A 220 -1.81 -0.85 -9.85
C PRO A 220 -2.13 -1.54 -11.18
N THR A 221 -3.31 -2.10 -11.33
CA THR A 221 -3.75 -2.84 -12.53
C THR A 221 -4.60 -2.00 -13.46
N SER A 222 -4.86 -0.74 -13.10
CA SER A 222 -5.66 0.17 -13.92
C SER A 222 -4.97 0.45 -15.27
N GLY A 223 -5.69 0.16 -16.36
CA GLY A 223 -5.21 0.42 -17.72
C GLY A 223 -4.15 -0.54 -18.26
N ILE A 224 -3.89 -1.67 -17.61
CA ILE A 224 -3.01 -2.73 -18.13
C ILE A 224 -3.80 -3.84 -18.83
N ASP A 225 -3.16 -4.48 -19.82
CA ASP A 225 -3.76 -5.59 -20.55
C ASP A 225 -3.91 -6.86 -19.67
N PRO A 226 -4.81 -7.79 -20.03
CA PRO A 226 -5.10 -8.98 -19.20
C PRO A 226 -3.88 -9.89 -18.95
N LEU A 227 -2.96 -10.00 -19.90
CA LEU A 227 -1.74 -10.83 -19.73
C LEU A 227 -0.76 -10.18 -18.76
N ALA A 228 -0.59 -8.85 -18.86
CA ALA A 228 0.24 -8.10 -17.93
C ALA A 228 -0.38 -8.10 -16.52
N ARG A 229 -1.72 -8.00 -16.39
CA ARG A 229 -2.44 -8.12 -15.11
C ARG A 229 -2.17 -9.48 -14.45
N ARG A 230 -2.27 -10.58 -15.20
CA ARG A 230 -1.99 -11.93 -14.68
C ARG A 230 -0.54 -12.05 -14.15
N ARG A 231 0.44 -11.53 -14.89
CA ARG A 231 1.85 -11.55 -14.47
C ARG A 231 2.06 -10.69 -13.21
N PHE A 232 1.39 -9.56 -13.13
CA PHE A 232 1.43 -8.69 -11.96
C PHE A 232 0.91 -9.44 -10.72
N TRP A 233 -0.25 -10.11 -10.80
CA TRP A 233 -0.78 -10.88 -9.68
C TRP A 233 0.12 -12.05 -9.28
N GLN A 234 0.78 -12.71 -10.22
CA GLN A 234 1.81 -13.71 -9.90
C GLN A 234 2.96 -13.11 -9.07
N GLN A 235 3.45 -11.92 -9.46
CA GLN A 235 4.49 -11.22 -8.71
C GLN A 235 4.02 -10.82 -7.30
N ILE A 236 2.76 -10.40 -7.15
CA ILE A 236 2.17 -10.07 -5.84
C ILE A 236 2.13 -11.31 -4.94
N THR A 237 1.66 -12.44 -5.47
CA THR A 237 1.65 -13.71 -4.74
C THR A 237 3.06 -14.13 -4.31
N ASP A 238 4.05 -14.02 -5.20
CA ASP A 238 5.45 -14.36 -4.88
C ASP A 238 6.03 -13.46 -3.78
N LEU A 239 5.68 -12.17 -3.75
CA LEU A 239 6.09 -11.24 -2.70
C LEU A 239 5.46 -11.59 -1.36
N SER A 240 4.15 -11.90 -1.34
CA SER A 240 3.41 -12.33 -0.16
C SER A 240 4.01 -13.63 0.43
N LEU A 241 4.28 -14.64 -0.40
CA LEU A 241 4.92 -15.88 0.02
C LEU A 241 6.33 -15.68 0.62
N ARG A 242 7.02 -14.59 0.27
CA ARG A 242 8.30 -14.17 0.87
C ARG A 242 8.12 -13.39 2.18
N GLY A 243 6.88 -13.18 2.62
CA GLY A 243 6.54 -12.53 3.89
C GLY A 243 6.26 -11.03 3.80
N THR A 244 6.18 -10.44 2.60
CA THR A 244 5.76 -9.05 2.42
C THR A 244 4.25 -8.96 2.53
N THR A 245 3.74 -8.15 3.45
CA THR A 245 2.31 -7.84 3.56
C THR A 245 1.91 -6.85 2.47
N ILE A 246 0.82 -7.09 1.77
CA ILE A 246 0.43 -6.30 0.60
C ILE A 246 -0.96 -5.73 0.78
N ILE A 247 -1.09 -4.42 0.65
CA ILE A 247 -2.37 -3.70 0.63
C ILE A 247 -2.59 -3.17 -0.78
N ILE A 248 -3.69 -3.56 -1.38
CA ILE A 248 -4.02 -3.15 -2.75
C ILE A 248 -5.40 -2.47 -2.80
N THR A 249 -5.47 -1.31 -3.44
CA THR A 249 -6.77 -0.72 -3.79
C THR A 249 -7.15 -1.10 -5.20
N THR A 250 -8.41 -1.40 -5.42
CA THR A 250 -8.95 -1.64 -6.75
C THR A 250 -10.45 -1.33 -6.82
N HIS A 251 -10.92 -1.01 -8.00
CA HIS A 251 -12.35 -0.91 -8.33
C HIS A 251 -12.83 -2.10 -9.17
N PHE A 252 -11.94 -3.04 -9.49
CA PHE A 252 -12.27 -4.29 -10.20
C PHE A 252 -12.61 -5.37 -9.17
N MET A 253 -13.89 -5.72 -9.06
CA MET A 253 -14.37 -6.69 -8.06
C MET A 253 -13.79 -8.09 -8.28
N GLU A 254 -13.53 -8.48 -9.53
CA GLU A 254 -12.88 -9.73 -9.90
C GLU A 254 -11.48 -9.89 -9.29
N GLU A 255 -10.81 -8.79 -8.92
CA GLU A 255 -9.49 -8.83 -8.29
C GLU A 255 -9.53 -9.29 -6.83
N ALA A 256 -10.70 -9.29 -6.20
CA ALA A 256 -10.90 -9.91 -4.89
C ALA A 256 -10.46 -11.38 -4.85
N GLU A 257 -10.60 -12.11 -5.98
CA GLU A 257 -10.22 -13.52 -6.10
C GLU A 257 -8.72 -13.78 -5.91
N TYR A 258 -7.89 -12.75 -6.08
CA TYR A 258 -6.44 -12.83 -5.88
C TYR A 258 -6.01 -12.40 -4.48
N CYS A 259 -6.94 -11.90 -3.67
CA CYS A 259 -6.67 -11.48 -2.30
C CYS A 259 -6.93 -12.64 -1.32
N ASP A 260 -6.11 -12.75 -0.27
CA ASP A 260 -6.39 -13.67 0.84
C ASP A 260 -7.67 -13.24 1.58
N ARG A 261 -7.76 -11.95 1.85
CA ARG A 261 -8.94 -11.28 2.37
C ARG A 261 -9.09 -9.91 1.73
N PHE A 262 -10.32 -9.41 1.75
CA PHE A 262 -10.62 -8.07 1.27
C PHE A 262 -11.74 -7.44 2.09
N MET A 263 -11.81 -6.13 2.01
CA MET A 263 -12.97 -5.39 2.46
C MET A 263 -13.62 -4.64 1.30
N ILE A 264 -14.94 -4.53 1.32
CA ILE A 264 -15.69 -3.63 0.45
C ILE A 264 -16.07 -2.40 1.25
N GLN A 265 -15.72 -1.25 0.70
CA GLN A 265 -16.06 0.05 1.27
C GLN A 265 -16.99 0.80 0.31
N ASP A 266 -18.07 1.37 0.85
CA ASP A 266 -18.95 2.29 0.12
C ASP A 266 -19.39 3.42 1.05
N HIS A 267 -19.50 4.65 0.52
CA HIS A 267 -19.89 5.86 1.27
C HIS A 267 -19.13 6.05 2.59
N GLY A 268 -17.85 5.62 2.64
CA GLY A 268 -17.02 5.71 3.84
C GLY A 268 -17.22 4.58 4.84
N GLN A 269 -18.19 3.71 4.65
CA GLN A 269 -18.52 2.60 5.54
C GLN A 269 -17.92 1.28 5.04
N LEU A 270 -17.54 0.41 5.97
CA LEU A 270 -17.13 -0.96 5.69
C LEU A 270 -18.38 -1.83 5.57
N LEU A 271 -18.65 -2.37 4.38
CA LEU A 271 -19.84 -3.18 4.13
C LEU A 271 -19.61 -4.66 4.41
N VAL A 272 -18.45 -5.20 4.01
CA VAL A 272 -18.08 -6.61 4.21
C VAL A 272 -16.57 -6.74 4.35
N LEU A 273 -16.14 -7.73 5.13
CA LEU A 273 -14.75 -8.09 5.35
C LEU A 273 -14.62 -9.61 5.41
N GLY A 274 -13.76 -10.20 4.60
CA GLY A 274 -13.51 -11.63 4.63
C GLY A 274 -12.66 -12.14 3.48
N SER A 275 -12.45 -13.45 3.44
CA SER A 275 -11.92 -14.13 2.24
C SER A 275 -12.98 -14.19 1.15
N PRO A 276 -12.59 -14.38 -0.13
CA PRO A 276 -13.57 -14.57 -1.22
C PRO A 276 -14.61 -15.65 -0.93
N GLN A 277 -14.17 -16.75 -0.34
CA GLN A 277 -15.05 -17.83 0.05
C GLN A 277 -15.99 -17.44 1.19
N SER A 278 -15.46 -16.82 2.27
CA SER A 278 -16.31 -16.46 3.42
C SER A 278 -17.36 -15.41 3.07
N VAL A 279 -17.04 -14.49 2.16
CA VAL A 279 -18.00 -13.49 1.68
C VAL A 279 -19.10 -14.12 0.84
N ARG A 280 -18.77 -15.11 -0.02
CA ARG A 280 -19.79 -15.91 -0.74
C ARG A 280 -20.72 -16.64 0.21
N GLU A 281 -20.17 -17.24 1.27
CA GLU A 281 -20.95 -17.95 2.28
C GLU A 281 -21.87 -17.00 3.04
N GLN A 282 -21.37 -15.83 3.47
CA GLN A 282 -22.17 -14.80 4.16
C GLN A 282 -23.35 -14.33 3.29
N MET A 283 -23.13 -14.17 1.99
CA MET A 283 -24.16 -13.73 1.06
C MET A 283 -25.06 -14.87 0.57
N SER A 284 -24.78 -16.13 0.93
CA SER A 284 -25.47 -17.31 0.41
C SER A 284 -25.40 -17.45 -1.11
N MET A 285 -24.30 -16.99 -1.71
CA MET A 285 -24.05 -16.92 -3.15
C MET A 285 -22.76 -17.68 -3.52
N PRO A 286 -22.73 -19.03 -3.40
CA PRO A 286 -21.49 -19.81 -3.49
C PRO A 286 -20.92 -19.96 -4.90
N ARG A 287 -21.69 -19.62 -5.94
CA ARG A 287 -21.31 -19.83 -7.36
C ARG A 287 -21.18 -18.56 -8.17
N GLU A 288 -21.64 -17.45 -7.63
CA GLU A 288 -21.67 -16.16 -8.30
C GLU A 288 -20.27 -15.52 -8.33
N ASP A 289 -20.06 -14.67 -9.32
CA ASP A 289 -18.83 -13.90 -9.43
C ASP A 289 -18.82 -12.73 -8.43
N MET A 290 -17.65 -12.13 -8.22
CA MET A 290 -17.50 -11.04 -7.25
C MET A 290 -18.24 -9.76 -7.65
N ASN A 291 -18.56 -9.54 -8.91
CA ASN A 291 -19.36 -8.39 -9.32
C ASN A 291 -20.83 -8.57 -8.90
N GLU A 292 -21.40 -9.77 -9.06
CA GLU A 292 -22.76 -10.10 -8.62
C GLU A 292 -22.88 -10.00 -7.09
N ILE A 293 -21.90 -10.54 -6.39
CA ILE A 293 -21.83 -10.46 -4.91
C ILE A 293 -21.75 -9.00 -4.46
N PHE A 294 -20.91 -8.18 -5.10
CA PHE A 294 -20.81 -6.75 -4.79
C PHE A 294 -22.15 -6.03 -4.97
N LEU A 295 -22.85 -6.29 -6.09
CA LEU A 295 -24.16 -5.68 -6.31
C LEU A 295 -25.15 -6.05 -5.20
N ALA A 296 -25.21 -7.33 -4.83
CA ALA A 296 -26.08 -7.82 -3.75
C ALA A 296 -25.72 -7.18 -2.39
N ILE A 297 -24.43 -7.00 -2.07
CA ILE A 297 -23.99 -6.33 -0.84
C ILE A 297 -24.48 -4.89 -0.81
N VAL A 298 -24.29 -4.14 -1.90
CA VAL A 298 -24.69 -2.72 -1.99
C VAL A 298 -26.21 -2.57 -1.93
N GLU A 299 -26.96 -3.44 -2.61
CA GLU A 299 -28.44 -3.43 -2.58
C GLU A 299 -28.99 -3.74 -1.19
N ASN A 300 -28.43 -4.75 -0.52
CA ASN A 300 -28.81 -5.09 0.86
C ASN A 300 -28.53 -3.94 1.83
N HIS A 301 -27.40 -3.26 1.68
CA HIS A 301 -27.05 -2.13 2.54
C HIS A 301 -28.00 -0.95 2.35
N ARG A 302 -28.30 -0.59 1.11
CA ARG A 302 -29.27 0.49 0.79
C ARG A 302 -30.68 0.18 1.28
N ALA A 303 -31.09 -1.09 1.24
CA ALA A 303 -32.40 -1.51 1.75
C ALA A 303 -32.50 -1.42 3.29
N GLN A 304 -31.38 -1.39 4.01
CA GLN A 304 -31.32 -1.23 5.46
C GLN A 304 -31.30 0.25 5.92
N GLU A 305 -30.88 1.17 5.03
CA GLU A 305 -30.81 2.61 5.32
C GLU A 305 -32.10 3.36 4.96
N GLY A 306 -33.04 2.76 4.19
CA GLY A 306 -34.33 3.36 3.76
C GLY A 306 -35.48 2.84 4.60
#